data_f4443a99a1f29440fe551b1954fa5044
#
_entry.id   f4443a99a1f29440fe551b1954fa5044
#
_cell.length_a   1.000
_cell.length_b   1.000
_cell.length_c   1.000
_cell.angle_alpha   90.00
_cell.angle_beta   90.00
_cell.angle_gamma   90.00
#
_symmetry.space_group_name_H-M   'P 1'
#
loop_
_entity.id
_entity.type
_entity.pdbx_description
1 polymer ?
#
loop_
_entity_poly.entity_id
_entity_poly.type
_entity_poly.pdbx_seq_one_letter_code
_entity_poly.pdbx_strand_id
1 'polypeptide(L)'
;IIESPGFLPYISGYENLKRLAQLNRKIGDTEIRDAIARVGLDPFSKKKVGQYSLGMRERLGIAQAIMEKPRLLILDEPFNGLDVQGVKDIRELLMSLQKQGVTILLASHYDEDIRTLCEEVYLVREHRIRKKEESDGAEK
;
A
#
# COMPACT_ATOMS: atom_id res chain seq x y z
N ILE A 1 5.65 5.09 1.52
CA ILE A 1 6.02 3.84 2.21
C ILE A 1 7.47 3.60 1.90
N ILE A 2 8.26 3.31 2.91
CA ILE A 2 9.67 2.94 2.79
C ILE A 2 9.72 1.47 2.34
N GLU A 3 10.67 1.13 1.51
CA GLU A 3 10.91 -0.16 0.86
C GLU A 3 10.83 -1.41 1.78
N SER A 4 10.82 -1.22 3.09
CA SER A 4 10.53 -2.24 4.11
C SER A 4 9.98 -1.57 5.35
N PRO A 5 8.68 -1.71 5.65
CA PRO A 5 8.12 -1.21 6.89
C PRO A 5 8.85 -1.82 8.10
N GLY A 6 9.38 -0.96 8.98
CA GLY A 6 10.15 -1.37 10.16
C GLY A 6 9.29 -2.01 11.26
N PHE A 7 8.63 -3.13 10.97
CA PHE A 7 7.83 -3.86 11.93
C PHE A 7 8.68 -4.63 12.93
N LEU A 8 8.20 -4.72 14.16
CA LEU A 8 8.79 -5.55 15.21
C LEU A 8 8.52 -7.03 14.89
N PRO A 9 9.57 -7.86 14.65
CA PRO A 9 9.40 -9.21 14.12
C PRO A 9 8.83 -10.20 15.16
N TYR A 10 8.90 -9.88 16.45
CA TYR A 10 8.54 -10.78 17.54
C TYR A 10 7.10 -10.63 18.05
N ILE A 11 6.31 -9.71 17.49
CA ILE A 11 4.89 -9.53 17.77
C ILE A 11 4.03 -9.69 16.51
N SER A 12 2.70 -9.79 16.67
CA SER A 12 1.75 -9.94 15.57
C SER A 12 1.60 -8.67 14.73
N GLY A 13 1.00 -8.78 13.54
CA GLY A 13 0.68 -7.63 12.70
C GLY A 13 -0.25 -6.64 13.42
N TYR A 14 -1.30 -7.15 14.07
CA TYR A 14 -2.21 -6.33 14.86
C TYR A 14 -1.48 -5.55 15.97
N GLU A 15 -0.61 -6.20 16.75
CA GLU A 15 0.15 -5.55 17.82
C GLU A 15 1.11 -4.49 17.30
N ASN A 16 1.72 -4.71 16.13
CA ASN A 16 2.53 -3.69 15.45
C ASN A 16 1.70 -2.45 15.14
N LEU A 17 0.56 -2.61 14.46
CA LEU A 17 -0.30 -1.48 14.09
C LEU A 17 -0.90 -0.79 15.32
N LYS A 18 -1.26 -1.53 16.35
CA LYS A 18 -1.78 -0.98 17.60
C LYS A 18 -0.76 -0.06 18.29
N ARG A 19 0.51 -0.44 18.32
CA ARG A 19 1.58 0.41 18.87
C ARG A 19 1.74 1.71 18.10
N LEU A 20 1.67 1.66 16.78
CA LEU A 20 1.72 2.85 15.93
C LEU A 20 0.50 3.75 16.12
N ALA A 21 -0.69 3.18 16.20
CA ALA A 21 -1.93 3.91 16.45
C ALA A 21 -1.92 4.65 17.80
N GLN A 22 -1.27 4.08 18.82
CA GLN A 22 -1.13 4.72 20.13
C GLN A 22 -0.33 6.03 20.12
N LEU A 23 0.57 6.21 19.13
CA LEU A 23 1.33 7.45 18.99
C LEU A 23 0.42 8.63 18.62
N ASN A 24 -0.55 8.39 17.75
CA ASN A 24 -1.45 9.43 17.24
C ASN A 24 -2.79 9.48 18.00
N ARG A 25 -3.20 8.42 18.70
CA ARG A 25 -4.45 8.29 19.48
C ARG A 25 -5.73 8.65 18.69
N LYS A 26 -5.72 8.47 17.37
CA LYS A 26 -6.85 8.83 16.48
C LYS A 26 -7.80 7.69 16.20
N ILE A 27 -7.32 6.45 16.31
CA ILE A 27 -8.06 5.24 15.93
C ILE A 27 -7.96 4.18 17.03
N GLY A 28 -8.94 3.28 17.04
CA GLY A 28 -9.04 2.17 17.98
C GLY A 28 -8.82 0.80 17.34
N ASP A 29 -9.15 -0.23 18.10
CA ASP A 29 -8.97 -1.63 17.70
C ASP A 29 -9.79 -2.00 16.45
N THR A 30 -10.96 -1.39 16.28
CA THR A 30 -11.86 -1.66 15.16
C THR A 30 -11.25 -1.21 13.83
N GLU A 31 -10.74 0.02 13.75
CA GLU A 31 -10.11 0.57 12.55
C GLU A 31 -8.85 -0.20 12.17
N ILE A 32 -8.05 -0.62 13.17
CA ILE A 32 -6.84 -1.42 12.94
C ILE A 32 -7.20 -2.76 12.33
N ARG A 33 -8.20 -3.47 12.91
CA ARG A 33 -8.64 -4.76 12.42
C ARG A 33 -9.27 -4.68 11.04
N ASP A 34 -10.07 -3.64 10.79
CA ASP A 34 -10.65 -3.37 9.47
C ASP A 34 -9.54 -3.20 8.42
N ALA A 35 -8.53 -2.38 8.71
CA ALA A 35 -7.42 -2.16 7.79
C ALA A 35 -6.66 -3.46 7.47
N ILE A 36 -6.40 -4.32 8.48
CA ILE A 36 -5.75 -5.63 8.30
C ILE A 36 -6.62 -6.55 7.42
N ALA A 37 -7.92 -6.60 7.66
CA ALA A 37 -8.83 -7.41 6.87
C ALA A 37 -8.93 -6.94 5.41
N ARG A 38 -8.96 -5.62 5.19
CA ARG A 38 -9.03 -5.00 3.85
C ARG A 38 -7.84 -5.35 2.95
N VAL A 39 -6.69 -5.62 3.52
CA VAL A 39 -5.51 -6.06 2.75
C VAL A 39 -5.41 -7.59 2.64
N GLY A 40 -6.45 -8.34 3.05
CA GLY A 40 -6.51 -9.80 2.96
C GLY A 40 -5.66 -10.53 4.00
N LEU A 41 -5.33 -9.88 5.12
CA LEU A 41 -4.70 -10.54 6.27
C LEU A 41 -5.75 -10.87 7.35
N ASP A 42 -5.48 -11.91 8.15
CA ASP A 42 -6.33 -12.25 9.30
C ASP A 42 -6.07 -11.27 10.47
N PRO A 43 -7.06 -10.43 10.86
CA PRO A 43 -6.92 -9.43 11.92
C PRO A 43 -6.80 -10.03 13.32
N PHE A 44 -7.04 -11.33 13.47
CA PHE A 44 -6.95 -12.06 14.74
C PHE A 44 -5.74 -12.98 14.81
N SER A 45 -4.96 -13.07 13.74
CA SER A 45 -3.77 -13.89 13.68
C SER A 45 -2.76 -13.50 14.75
N LYS A 46 -2.28 -14.52 15.49
CA LYS A 46 -1.19 -14.38 16.47
C LYS A 46 0.19 -14.64 15.84
N LYS A 47 0.24 -14.92 14.54
CA LYS A 47 1.49 -15.15 13.81
C LYS A 47 2.38 -13.92 13.92
N LYS A 48 3.63 -14.10 14.30
CA LYS A 48 4.61 -13.03 14.45
C LYS A 48 5.04 -12.51 13.08
N VAL A 49 5.28 -11.20 12.97
CA VAL A 49 5.66 -10.58 11.69
C VAL A 49 6.98 -11.12 11.14
N GLY A 50 7.90 -11.57 12.00
CA GLY A 50 9.12 -12.26 11.57
C GLY A 50 8.87 -13.56 10.78
N GLN A 51 7.67 -14.14 10.88
CA GLN A 51 7.24 -15.34 10.14
C GLN A 51 6.40 -15.01 8.89
N TYR A 52 6.18 -13.72 8.60
CA TYR A 52 5.42 -13.29 7.42
C TYR A 52 6.26 -13.47 6.16
N SER A 53 5.60 -13.86 5.06
CA SER A 53 6.20 -13.75 3.72
C SER A 53 6.43 -12.28 3.37
N LEU A 54 7.20 -12.03 2.32
CA LEU A 54 7.38 -10.67 1.79
C LEU A 54 6.02 -10.04 1.49
N GLY A 55 5.16 -10.72 0.72
CA GLY A 55 3.83 -10.22 0.39
C GLY A 55 2.92 -9.96 1.60
N MET A 56 3.03 -10.75 2.67
CA MET A 56 2.30 -10.48 3.92
C MET A 56 2.82 -9.20 4.61
N ARG A 57 4.12 -8.94 4.56
CA ARG A 57 4.69 -7.70 5.12
C ARG A 57 4.28 -6.48 4.31
N GLU A 58 4.29 -6.59 2.97
CA GLU A 58 3.80 -5.52 2.09
C GLU A 58 2.32 -5.20 2.35
N ARG A 59 1.47 -6.20 2.42
CA ARG A 59 0.05 -6.04 2.78
C ARG A 59 -0.12 -5.36 4.15
N LEU A 60 0.67 -5.74 5.14
CA LEU A 60 0.64 -5.09 6.47
C LEU A 60 1.08 -3.62 6.40
N GLY A 61 2.07 -3.29 5.56
CA GLY A 61 2.49 -1.92 5.29
C GLY A 61 1.38 -1.07 4.67
N ILE A 62 0.63 -1.63 3.73
CA ILE A 62 -0.54 -0.97 3.16
C ILE A 62 -1.64 -0.79 4.23
N ALA A 63 -1.89 -1.82 5.07
CA ALA A 63 -2.84 -1.70 6.18
C ALA A 63 -2.48 -0.55 7.13
N GLN A 64 -1.19 -0.41 7.48
CA GLN A 64 -0.67 0.71 8.26
C GLN A 64 -0.99 2.06 7.61
N ALA A 65 -0.77 2.16 6.30
CA ALA A 65 -0.95 3.41 5.58
C ALA A 65 -2.43 3.84 5.50
N ILE A 66 -3.37 2.88 5.47
CA ILE A 66 -4.80 3.17 5.30
C ILE A 66 -5.59 3.21 6.63
N MET A 67 -5.06 2.68 7.73
CA MET A 67 -5.80 2.51 8.98
C MET A 67 -6.32 3.84 9.57
N GLU A 68 -5.62 4.95 9.35
CA GLU A 68 -6.03 6.29 9.80
C GLU A 68 -6.90 7.06 8.79
N LYS A 69 -7.37 6.40 7.72
CA LYS A 69 -8.21 6.99 6.66
C LYS A 69 -7.59 8.25 6.06
N PRO A 70 -6.39 8.18 5.49
CA PRO A 70 -5.69 9.35 4.96
C PRO A 70 -6.43 9.95 3.76
N ARG A 71 -6.26 11.25 3.54
CA ARG A 71 -6.72 11.93 2.31
C ARG A 71 -5.71 11.80 1.16
N LEU A 72 -4.45 11.56 1.49
CA LEU A 72 -3.35 11.32 0.55
C LEU A 72 -2.64 10.04 0.95
N LEU A 73 -2.50 9.11 0.01
CA LEU A 73 -1.78 7.85 0.17
C LEU A 73 -0.59 7.85 -0.80
N ILE A 74 0.62 7.65 -0.27
CA ILE A 74 1.85 7.57 -1.05
C ILE A 74 2.37 6.14 -0.97
N LEU A 75 2.48 5.48 -2.13
CA LEU A 75 2.89 4.09 -2.27
C LEU A 75 4.10 4.00 -3.20
N ASP A 76 5.13 3.30 -2.76
CA ASP A 76 6.33 3.02 -3.55
C ASP A 76 6.41 1.50 -3.77
N GLU A 77 6.30 1.09 -5.03
CA GLU A 77 6.31 -0.32 -5.47
C GLU A 77 5.40 -1.25 -4.64
N PRO A 78 4.10 -0.92 -4.42
CA PRO A 78 3.24 -1.63 -3.45
C PRO A 78 2.88 -3.06 -3.85
N PHE A 79 3.21 -3.48 -5.07
CA PHE A 79 2.91 -4.82 -5.60
C PHE A 79 4.10 -5.77 -5.49
N ASN A 80 5.26 -5.29 -5.03
CA ASN A 80 6.45 -6.12 -4.89
C ASN A 80 6.21 -7.29 -3.92
N GLY A 81 6.62 -8.49 -4.33
CA GLY A 81 6.48 -9.70 -3.52
C GLY A 81 5.06 -10.24 -3.35
N LEU A 82 4.07 -9.64 -4.02
CA LEU A 82 2.72 -10.17 -4.08
C LEU A 82 2.61 -11.24 -5.19
N ASP A 83 1.77 -12.25 -4.94
CA ASP A 83 1.33 -13.17 -5.97
C ASP A 83 0.24 -12.52 -6.87
N VAL A 84 -0.14 -13.20 -7.94
CA VAL A 84 -1.12 -12.69 -8.91
C VAL A 84 -2.43 -12.29 -8.25
N GLN A 85 -2.93 -13.10 -7.30
CA GLN A 85 -4.17 -12.78 -6.59
C GLN A 85 -3.98 -11.58 -5.66
N GLY A 86 -2.81 -11.49 -5.00
CA GLY A 86 -2.45 -10.38 -4.14
C GLY A 86 -2.38 -9.05 -4.86
N VAL A 87 -1.83 -9.03 -6.06
CA VAL A 87 -1.80 -7.83 -6.92
C VAL A 87 -3.23 -7.39 -7.24
N LYS A 88 -4.09 -8.33 -7.63
CA LYS A 88 -5.50 -8.05 -7.93
C LYS A 88 -6.24 -7.46 -6.73
N ASP A 89 -6.11 -8.10 -5.55
CA ASP A 89 -6.78 -7.66 -4.33
C ASP A 89 -6.36 -6.21 -3.94
N ILE A 90 -5.07 -5.91 -4.03
CA ILE A 90 -4.56 -4.57 -3.71
C ILE A 90 -4.97 -3.54 -4.76
N ARG A 91 -4.98 -3.89 -6.06
CA ARG A 91 -5.52 -2.99 -7.11
C ARG A 91 -6.98 -2.62 -6.82
N GLU A 92 -7.83 -3.61 -6.52
CA GLU A 92 -9.24 -3.38 -6.19
C GLU A 92 -9.41 -2.50 -4.95
N LEU A 93 -8.58 -2.70 -3.92
CA LEU A 93 -8.54 -1.86 -2.73
C LEU A 93 -8.19 -0.41 -3.08
N LEU A 94 -7.13 -0.17 -3.86
CA LEU A 94 -6.71 1.17 -4.26
C LEU A 94 -7.78 1.89 -5.09
N MET A 95 -8.39 1.20 -6.05
CA MET A 95 -9.52 1.73 -6.82
C MET A 95 -10.72 2.10 -5.92
N SER A 96 -11.00 1.28 -4.91
CA SER A 96 -12.06 1.57 -3.93
C SER A 96 -11.75 2.82 -3.10
N LEU A 97 -10.49 3.00 -2.68
CA LEU A 97 -10.05 4.19 -1.94
C LEU A 97 -10.13 5.45 -2.80
N GLN A 98 -9.73 5.39 -4.07
CA GLN A 98 -9.83 6.48 -5.03
C GLN A 98 -11.30 6.93 -5.20
N LYS A 99 -12.23 5.98 -5.37
CA LYS A 99 -13.67 6.26 -5.43
C LYS A 99 -14.22 6.93 -4.16
N GLN A 100 -13.58 6.71 -3.02
CA GLN A 100 -13.90 7.37 -1.75
C GLN A 100 -13.26 8.75 -1.60
N GLY A 101 -12.55 9.24 -2.62
CA GLY A 101 -11.92 10.56 -2.66
C GLY A 101 -10.51 10.60 -2.06
N VAL A 102 -9.86 9.46 -1.87
CA VAL A 102 -8.44 9.41 -1.46
C VAL A 102 -7.56 9.70 -2.68
N THR A 103 -6.69 10.69 -2.57
CA THR A 103 -5.64 10.93 -3.57
C THR A 103 -4.53 9.91 -3.40
N ILE A 104 -4.15 9.21 -4.48
CA ILE A 104 -3.10 8.20 -4.43
C ILE A 104 -1.94 8.62 -5.32
N LEU A 105 -0.75 8.73 -4.74
CA LEU A 105 0.52 8.89 -5.44
C LEU A 105 1.21 7.52 -5.47
N LEU A 106 1.34 6.96 -6.66
CA LEU A 106 1.91 5.63 -6.88
C LEU A 106 3.23 5.75 -7.64
N ALA A 107 4.32 5.22 -7.09
CA ALA A 107 5.54 4.95 -7.82
C ALA A 107 5.57 3.47 -8.19
N SER A 108 5.72 3.17 -9.47
CA SER A 108 5.84 1.81 -10.00
C SER A 108 6.62 1.81 -11.30
N HIS A 109 7.32 0.71 -11.57
CA HIS A 109 7.98 0.47 -12.86
C HIS A 109 7.19 -0.50 -13.75
N TYR A 110 6.02 -0.97 -13.30
CA TYR A 110 5.14 -1.84 -14.07
C TYR A 110 4.10 -1.02 -14.84
N ASP A 111 4.21 -0.99 -16.17
CA ASP A 111 3.31 -0.23 -17.06
C ASP A 111 1.84 -0.63 -16.88
N GLU A 112 1.55 -1.89 -16.58
CA GLU A 112 0.18 -2.38 -16.38
C GLU A 112 -0.49 -1.73 -15.16
N ASP A 113 0.25 -1.59 -14.06
CA ASP A 113 -0.26 -0.94 -12.84
C ASP A 113 -0.57 0.53 -13.09
N ILE A 114 0.35 1.21 -13.78
CA ILE A 114 0.21 2.62 -14.14
C ILE A 114 -1.02 2.83 -15.01
N ARG A 115 -1.19 2.02 -16.07
CA ARG A 115 -2.34 2.14 -16.99
C ARG A 115 -3.68 1.84 -16.33
N THR A 116 -3.70 0.92 -15.36
CA THR A 116 -4.93 0.46 -14.71
C THR A 116 -5.39 1.39 -13.59
N LEU A 117 -4.43 2.01 -12.86
CA LEU A 117 -4.72 2.72 -11.62
C LEU A 117 -4.57 4.23 -11.73
N CYS A 118 -3.77 4.74 -12.68
CA CYS A 118 -3.38 6.14 -12.70
C CYS A 118 -4.15 6.92 -13.77
N GLU A 119 -4.74 8.05 -13.38
CA GLU A 119 -5.36 9.03 -14.29
C GLU A 119 -4.30 9.96 -14.90
N GLU A 120 -3.26 10.26 -14.15
CA GLU A 120 -2.14 11.08 -14.58
C GLU A 120 -0.82 10.37 -14.34
N VAL A 121 0.08 10.45 -15.30
CA VAL A 121 1.41 9.81 -15.24
C VAL A 121 2.50 10.85 -15.36
N TYR A 122 3.49 10.76 -14.48
CA TYR A 122 4.68 11.59 -14.51
C TYR A 122 5.92 10.71 -14.66
N LEU A 123 6.80 11.12 -15.55
CA LEU A 123 8.09 10.47 -15.78
C LEU A 123 9.19 11.20 -15.00
N VAL A 124 9.98 10.44 -14.27
CA VAL A 124 11.19 10.95 -13.60
C VAL A 124 12.41 10.50 -14.38
N ARG A 125 13.07 11.41 -15.08
CA ARG A 125 14.30 11.16 -15.86
C ARG A 125 15.30 12.30 -15.64
N GLU A 126 16.58 11.98 -15.51
CA GLU A 126 17.65 12.98 -15.41
C GLU A 126 17.38 14.07 -14.34
N HIS A 127 16.88 13.69 -13.16
CA HIS A 127 16.52 14.57 -12.06
C HIS A 127 15.41 15.60 -12.40
N ARG A 128 14.61 15.34 -13.44
CA ARG A 128 13.46 16.16 -13.84
C ARG A 128 12.18 15.33 -13.81
N ILE A 129 11.09 16.01 -13.47
CA ILE A 129 9.74 15.42 -13.48
C ILE A 129 8.99 16.08 -14.65
N ARG A 130 8.40 15.29 -15.54
CA ARG A 130 7.51 15.77 -16.60
C ARG A 130 6.24 14.92 -16.65
N LYS A 131 5.12 15.55 -16.99
CA LYS A 131 3.88 14.83 -17.27
C LYS A 131 4.07 14.02 -18.56
N LYS A 132 3.66 12.73 -18.53
CA LYS A 132 3.65 11.88 -19.73
C LYS A 132 2.50 12.35 -20.62
N GLU A 133 2.79 12.70 -21.87
CA GLU A 133 1.78 12.99 -22.87
C GLU A 133 1.37 11.69 -23.60
N GLU A 134 0.14 11.66 -24.17
CA GLU A 134 -0.35 10.48 -24.89
C GLU A 134 0.54 10.08 -26.08
N SER A 135 1.31 11.02 -26.62
CA SER A 135 2.26 10.80 -27.70
C SER A 135 3.56 10.07 -27.30
N ASP A 136 3.86 9.97 -26.02
CA ASP A 136 5.08 9.31 -25.49
C ASP A 136 5.01 7.76 -25.52
N GLY A 137 3.99 7.19 -26.17
CA GLY A 137 3.74 5.75 -26.22
C GLY A 137 4.54 4.95 -27.25
N ALA A 138 5.55 5.51 -27.93
CA ALA A 138 6.24 4.89 -29.06
C ALA A 138 7.77 4.95 -29.02
N GLU A 139 8.39 4.96 -27.83
CA GLU A 139 9.83 4.68 -27.74
C GLU A 139 10.05 3.34 -27.03
N LYS A 140 10.49 2.37 -27.87
CA LYS A 140 10.93 1.03 -27.47
C LYS A 140 12.25 1.08 -26.71
#